data_9b81622791b916054de93b98019d2ea8
#
_entry.id   9b81622791b916054de93b98019d2ea8
#
_cell.length_a   1.000
_cell.length_b   1.000
_cell.length_c   1.000
_cell.angle_alpha   90.00
_cell.angle_beta   90.00
_cell.angle_gamma   90.00
#
_symmetry.space_group_name_H-M   'P 1'
#
loop_
_entity.id
_entity.type
_entity.pdbx_description
1 polymer ?
#
loop_
_entity_poly.entity_id
_entity_poly.type
_entity_poly.pdbx_seq_one_letter_code
_entity_poly.pdbx_strand_id
1 'polypeptide(L)'
;MHEAIPSTAWPYRDSAAPAAVAGEKDACGVGFLAQISGEASHWVLQQALRGLGCMEHRGGCGGDSDSGDGAGVLCAIPWSYLRTVWPQAAEANGLGMMFFPTDPLLREEARRFCEEEAESLGLESTGWRVVPVEPSVLGPLARGTAPVIEQWGISGGPQGDAFEALLFRLRRRIGARAREAWGFEGSRDLYVASLSSRTVVYKGMVRSEVLARFYADLRDTRFEVCFAVYHRRFST
;
A
#
# COMPACT_ATOMS: atom_id res chain seq x y z
N MET A 1 0.16 17.48 -49.00
CA MET A 1 0.64 18.62 -48.15
C MET A 1 0.40 18.22 -46.70
N HIS A 2 1.46 17.78 -46.00
CA HIS A 2 1.42 17.50 -44.58
C HIS A 2 1.84 18.79 -43.86
N GLU A 3 0.91 19.40 -43.16
CA GLU A 3 1.24 20.49 -42.25
C GLU A 3 1.96 19.94 -41.02
N ALA A 4 3.15 20.46 -40.76
CA ALA A 4 3.96 20.15 -39.58
C ALA A 4 3.36 20.84 -38.34
N ILE A 5 3.10 20.07 -37.31
CA ILE A 5 2.70 20.57 -35.97
C ILE A 5 3.90 21.34 -35.37
N PRO A 6 3.73 22.61 -34.96
CA PRO A 6 4.83 23.34 -34.35
C PRO A 6 5.18 22.79 -33.00
N SER A 7 6.46 22.43 -32.83
CA SER A 7 7.08 22.07 -31.56
C SER A 7 7.02 23.28 -30.60
N THR A 8 6.07 23.32 -29.68
CA THR A 8 6.10 24.23 -28.56
C THR A 8 7.13 23.71 -27.53
N ALA A 9 8.37 24.11 -27.69
CA ALA A 9 9.39 23.99 -26.65
C ALA A 9 8.92 24.81 -25.43
N TRP A 10 8.69 24.14 -24.31
CA TRP A 10 8.49 24.81 -23.02
C TRP A 10 9.73 25.65 -22.71
N PRO A 11 9.57 26.94 -22.42
CA PRO A 11 10.73 27.76 -22.02
C PRO A 11 11.16 27.33 -20.62
N TYR A 12 12.15 26.46 -20.55
CA TYR A 12 12.90 26.25 -19.31
C TYR A 12 13.69 27.54 -19.05
N ARG A 13 13.16 28.41 -18.19
CA ARG A 13 13.92 29.57 -17.71
C ARG A 13 15.01 29.04 -16.80
N ASP A 14 16.25 29.21 -17.20
CA ASP A 14 17.43 29.21 -16.34
C ASP A 14 17.28 30.34 -15.30
N SER A 15 16.50 30.11 -14.25
CA SER A 15 16.60 30.88 -13.03
C SER A 15 17.66 30.15 -12.19
N ALA A 16 18.85 30.74 -12.09
CA ALA A 16 19.85 30.34 -11.12
C ALA A 16 19.19 30.33 -9.75
N ALA A 17 18.81 29.11 -9.28
CA ALA A 17 18.30 28.93 -7.93
C ALA A 17 19.40 29.36 -6.94
N PRO A 18 19.08 30.12 -5.86
CA PRO A 18 20.04 30.49 -4.85
C PRO A 18 20.77 29.24 -4.35
N ALA A 19 22.10 29.36 -4.13
CA ALA A 19 22.97 28.25 -3.70
C ALA A 19 22.51 27.50 -2.41
N ALA A 20 21.58 28.10 -1.67
CA ALA A 20 20.95 27.50 -0.48
C ALA A 20 19.96 26.36 -0.78
N VAL A 21 19.59 26.07 -2.05
CA VAL A 21 18.67 25.01 -2.47
C VAL A 21 19.42 23.78 -3.00
N ALA A 22 20.74 23.77 -2.96
CA ALA A 22 21.60 22.63 -3.32
C ALA A 22 21.76 21.60 -2.18
N GLY A 23 20.92 21.65 -1.14
CA GLY A 23 20.77 20.55 -0.18
C GLY A 23 20.20 19.31 -0.86
N GLU A 24 20.63 18.14 -0.41
CA GLU A 24 20.24 16.82 -0.90
C GLU A 24 18.78 16.78 -1.34
N LYS A 25 18.55 16.69 -2.66
CA LYS A 25 17.20 16.49 -3.18
C LYS A 25 16.86 15.02 -2.95
N ASP A 26 16.07 14.78 -1.94
CA ASP A 26 15.47 13.49 -1.67
C ASP A 26 14.73 12.99 -2.93
N ALA A 27 15.33 12.06 -3.65
CA ALA A 27 14.75 11.50 -4.86
C ALA A 27 14.04 10.20 -4.52
N CYS A 28 12.71 10.23 -4.39
CA CYS A 28 11.88 9.02 -4.37
C CYS A 28 12.08 8.23 -5.67
N GLY A 29 12.31 6.93 -5.57
CA GLY A 29 12.30 6.02 -6.72
C GLY A 29 10.89 5.43 -6.89
N VAL A 30 10.30 5.58 -8.07
CA VAL A 30 9.03 4.93 -8.45
C VAL A 30 9.24 4.22 -9.78
N GLY A 31 8.69 3.02 -9.89
CA GLY A 31 8.63 2.29 -11.15
C GLY A 31 7.32 1.53 -11.26
N PHE A 32 6.98 1.11 -12.47
CA PHE A 32 5.82 0.27 -12.71
C PHE A 32 6.13 -0.78 -13.75
N LEU A 33 5.36 -1.85 -13.70
CA LEU A 33 5.40 -2.96 -14.65
C LEU A 33 3.98 -3.42 -14.92
N ALA A 34 3.64 -3.63 -16.18
CA ALA A 34 2.31 -4.10 -16.57
C ALA A 34 2.41 -5.09 -17.73
N GLN A 35 1.56 -6.11 -17.70
CA GLN A 35 1.39 -7.04 -18.80
C GLN A 35 0.39 -6.46 -19.80
N ILE A 36 0.83 -6.22 -21.03
CA ILE A 36 0.00 -5.58 -22.07
C ILE A 36 -1.22 -6.44 -22.42
N SER A 37 -1.10 -7.77 -22.36
CA SER A 37 -2.24 -8.69 -22.57
C SER A 37 -3.28 -8.63 -21.46
N GLY A 38 -2.96 -8.03 -20.31
CA GLY A 38 -3.80 -8.05 -19.10
C GLY A 38 -3.79 -9.38 -18.35
N GLU A 39 -3.05 -10.38 -18.81
CA GLU A 39 -2.94 -11.68 -18.13
C GLU A 39 -2.16 -11.54 -16.82
N ALA A 40 -2.73 -12.06 -15.72
CA ALA A 40 -2.06 -12.06 -14.44
C ALA A 40 -0.98 -13.15 -14.39
N SER A 41 0.15 -12.84 -13.77
CA SER A 41 1.21 -13.81 -13.50
C SER A 41 2.04 -13.41 -12.28
N HIS A 42 2.60 -14.39 -11.60
CA HIS A 42 3.56 -14.16 -10.52
C HIS A 42 4.86 -13.51 -11.05
N TRP A 43 5.19 -13.73 -12.33
CA TRP A 43 6.37 -13.13 -12.96
C TRP A 43 6.33 -11.59 -12.92
N VAL A 44 5.17 -10.97 -13.17
CA VAL A 44 5.01 -9.50 -13.10
C VAL A 44 5.38 -8.99 -11.71
N LEU A 45 4.87 -9.62 -10.64
CA LEU A 45 5.21 -9.27 -9.28
C LEU A 45 6.71 -9.44 -9.00
N GLN A 46 7.28 -10.56 -9.40
CA GLN A 46 8.72 -10.84 -9.21
C GLN A 46 9.60 -9.79 -9.90
N GLN A 47 9.27 -9.38 -11.13
CA GLN A 47 10.04 -8.35 -11.84
C GLN A 47 9.88 -6.97 -11.18
N ALA A 48 8.70 -6.63 -10.68
CA ALA A 48 8.48 -5.39 -9.93
C ALA A 48 9.31 -5.36 -8.63
N LEU A 49 9.34 -6.47 -7.88
CA LEU A 49 10.15 -6.59 -6.66
C LEU A 49 11.67 -6.55 -6.97
N ARG A 50 12.12 -7.13 -8.09
CA ARG A 50 13.50 -6.99 -8.57
C ARG A 50 13.82 -5.54 -8.92
N GLY A 51 12.93 -4.86 -9.67
CA GLY A 51 13.07 -3.45 -10.00
C GLY A 51 13.14 -2.56 -8.76
N LEU A 52 12.32 -2.86 -7.75
CA LEU A 52 12.37 -2.21 -6.44
C LEU A 52 13.75 -2.41 -5.77
N GLY A 53 14.29 -3.64 -5.78
CA GLY A 53 15.63 -3.94 -5.26
C GLY A 53 16.74 -3.14 -5.95
N CYS A 54 16.65 -2.93 -7.27
CA CYS A 54 17.60 -2.11 -8.01
C CYS A 54 17.61 -0.62 -7.60
N MET A 55 16.57 -0.14 -6.91
CA MET A 55 16.48 1.23 -6.42
C MET A 55 17.04 1.40 -4.99
N GLU A 56 17.71 0.41 -4.43
CA GLU A 56 18.24 0.48 -3.06
C GLU A 56 19.16 1.70 -2.85
N HIS A 57 19.96 2.07 -3.87
CA HIS A 57 20.83 3.24 -3.87
C HIS A 57 20.08 4.59 -3.78
N ARG A 58 18.76 4.61 -3.96
CA ARG A 58 17.90 5.80 -3.83
C ARG A 58 17.24 5.91 -2.45
N GLY A 59 17.50 4.98 -1.55
CA GLY A 59 16.96 4.97 -0.21
C GLY A 59 18.02 5.29 0.83
N GLY A 60 17.59 5.82 1.99
CA GLY A 60 18.40 5.95 3.20
C GLY A 60 18.23 4.71 4.08
N CYS A 61 19.18 4.50 4.97
CA CYS A 61 18.98 3.68 6.16
C CYS A 61 18.43 4.56 7.27
N GLY A 62 17.56 4.01 8.11
CA GLY A 62 17.10 4.67 9.34
C GLY A 62 18.26 4.86 10.34
N GLY A 63 17.92 5.20 11.59
CA GLY A 63 18.90 5.35 12.66
C GLY A 63 19.66 4.04 12.99
N ASP A 64 19.22 2.89 12.49
CA ASP A 64 19.98 1.64 12.41
C ASP A 64 20.24 1.29 10.93
N SER A 65 21.27 0.47 10.66
CA SER A 65 21.67 0.07 9.31
C SER A 65 20.65 -0.85 8.61
N ASP A 66 19.73 -1.43 9.36
CA ASP A 66 18.84 -2.50 8.92
C ASP A 66 17.40 -2.03 8.71
N SER A 67 16.98 -0.94 9.38
CA SER A 67 15.69 -0.31 9.14
C SER A 67 15.79 0.65 7.93
N GLY A 68 14.93 0.44 6.94
CA GLY A 68 14.85 1.30 5.76
C GLY A 68 13.92 2.50 5.97
N ASP A 69 14.05 3.50 5.12
CA ASP A 69 13.17 4.69 5.06
C ASP A 69 11.86 4.42 4.30
N GLY A 70 11.61 3.17 3.93
CA GLY A 70 10.36 2.68 3.38
C GLY A 70 10.47 2.09 1.99
N ALA A 71 9.69 1.06 1.75
CA ALA A 71 9.48 0.45 0.44
C ALA A 71 8.05 -0.07 0.34
N GLY A 72 7.53 -0.16 -0.89
CA GLY A 72 6.20 -0.70 -1.12
C GLY A 72 5.95 -1.11 -2.55
N VAL A 73 4.94 -1.94 -2.70
CA VAL A 73 4.36 -2.34 -3.98
C VAL A 73 2.84 -2.21 -3.92
N LEU A 74 2.27 -1.52 -4.90
CA LEU A 74 0.84 -1.49 -5.20
C LEU A 74 0.62 -2.39 -6.41
N CYS A 75 -0.36 -3.29 -6.34
CA CYS A 75 -0.68 -4.18 -7.45
C CYS A 75 -2.19 -4.41 -7.56
N ALA A 76 -2.63 -5.06 -8.63
CA ALA A 76 -3.99 -5.57 -8.72
C ALA A 76 -4.26 -6.52 -7.53
N ILE A 77 -5.49 -6.53 -7.02
CA ILE A 77 -5.86 -7.47 -5.96
C ILE A 77 -5.80 -8.89 -6.51
N PRO A 78 -4.98 -9.79 -5.92
CA PRO A 78 -4.85 -11.18 -6.40
C PRO A 78 -5.99 -12.04 -5.87
N TRP A 79 -7.22 -11.81 -6.33
CA TRP A 79 -8.42 -12.48 -5.80
C TRP A 79 -8.32 -14.00 -5.88
N SER A 80 -7.74 -14.55 -6.95
CA SER A 80 -7.56 -16.01 -7.10
C SER A 80 -6.72 -16.59 -5.96
N TYR A 81 -5.60 -15.91 -5.62
CA TYR A 81 -4.75 -16.28 -4.48
C TYR A 81 -5.50 -16.12 -3.15
N LEU A 82 -6.09 -14.95 -2.89
CA LEU A 82 -6.75 -14.65 -1.62
C LEU A 82 -7.86 -15.67 -1.31
N ARG A 83 -8.66 -16.07 -2.29
CA ARG A 83 -9.70 -17.08 -2.12
C ARG A 83 -9.16 -18.47 -1.75
N THR A 84 -7.90 -18.77 -2.05
CA THR A 84 -7.28 -20.05 -1.65
C THR A 84 -6.77 -20.03 -0.20
N VAL A 85 -6.35 -18.86 0.32
CA VAL A 85 -5.73 -18.74 1.65
C VAL A 85 -6.66 -18.13 2.69
N TRP A 86 -7.79 -17.57 2.25
CA TRP A 86 -8.77 -16.90 3.10
C TRP A 86 -10.19 -17.08 2.53
N PRO A 87 -10.97 -18.05 3.05
CA PRO A 87 -12.29 -18.40 2.49
C PRO A 87 -13.27 -17.22 2.39
N GLN A 88 -13.25 -16.28 3.37
CA GLN A 88 -14.14 -15.12 3.38
C GLN A 88 -13.87 -14.14 2.21
N ALA A 89 -12.71 -14.23 1.56
CA ALA A 89 -12.44 -13.46 0.34
C ALA A 89 -13.30 -13.89 -0.86
N ALA A 90 -14.03 -15.02 -0.78
CA ALA A 90 -14.92 -15.46 -1.85
C ALA A 90 -16.10 -14.50 -2.05
N GLU A 91 -16.58 -13.88 -0.97
CA GLU A 91 -17.72 -12.97 -0.97
C GLU A 91 -17.31 -11.50 -1.10
N ALA A 92 -16.01 -11.20 -0.95
CA ALA A 92 -15.50 -9.83 -0.99
C ALA A 92 -15.39 -9.32 -2.42
N ASN A 93 -15.74 -8.04 -2.63
CA ASN A 93 -15.52 -7.27 -3.84
C ASN A 93 -14.67 -6.00 -3.60
N GLY A 94 -14.33 -5.72 -2.33
CA GLY A 94 -13.37 -4.71 -1.89
C GLY A 94 -12.39 -5.28 -0.88
N LEU A 95 -11.17 -4.75 -0.85
CA LEU A 95 -10.08 -5.17 0.03
C LEU A 95 -9.44 -3.98 0.73
N GLY A 96 -9.41 -4.04 2.06
CA GLY A 96 -8.60 -3.18 2.91
C GLY A 96 -7.26 -3.81 3.24
N MET A 97 -6.19 -3.02 3.24
CA MET A 97 -4.91 -3.34 3.90
C MET A 97 -4.76 -2.38 5.06
N MET A 98 -4.86 -2.92 6.27
CA MET A 98 -4.97 -2.15 7.50
C MET A 98 -3.76 -2.39 8.39
N PHE A 99 -3.24 -1.32 8.98
CA PHE A 99 -2.20 -1.36 10.01
C PHE A 99 -2.84 -0.95 11.32
N PHE A 100 -2.82 -1.85 12.28
CA PHE A 100 -3.50 -1.72 13.56
C PHE A 100 -2.53 -1.57 14.72
N PRO A 101 -2.96 -0.96 15.84
CA PRO A 101 -2.21 -0.99 17.08
C PRO A 101 -1.91 -2.42 17.53
N THR A 102 -0.81 -2.59 18.21
CA THR A 102 -0.40 -3.90 18.79
C THR A 102 -1.24 -4.27 20.00
N ASP A 103 -1.81 -3.27 20.70
CA ASP A 103 -2.75 -3.49 21.80
C ASP A 103 -4.00 -4.20 21.31
N PRO A 104 -4.36 -5.37 21.85
CA PRO A 104 -5.52 -6.14 21.39
C PRO A 104 -6.87 -5.42 21.57
N LEU A 105 -7.01 -4.61 22.64
CA LEU A 105 -8.26 -3.90 22.91
C LEU A 105 -8.45 -2.75 21.94
N LEU A 106 -7.40 -1.96 21.68
CA LEU A 106 -7.44 -0.88 20.68
C LEU A 106 -7.62 -1.44 19.27
N ARG A 107 -7.02 -2.60 18.97
CA ARG A 107 -7.21 -3.26 17.67
C ARG A 107 -8.65 -3.72 17.45
N GLU A 108 -9.27 -4.31 18.45
CA GLU A 108 -10.68 -4.74 18.39
C GLU A 108 -11.62 -3.54 18.25
N GLU A 109 -11.35 -2.47 18.98
CA GLU A 109 -12.08 -1.22 18.84
C GLU A 109 -11.93 -0.62 17.42
N ALA A 110 -10.71 -0.65 16.84
CA ALA A 110 -10.47 -0.19 15.49
C ALA A 110 -11.22 -1.01 14.43
N ARG A 111 -11.29 -2.34 14.58
CA ARG A 111 -12.10 -3.20 13.70
C ARG A 111 -13.57 -2.83 13.78
N ARG A 112 -14.09 -2.63 14.99
CA ARG A 112 -15.47 -2.21 15.21
C ARG A 112 -15.74 -0.85 14.53
N PHE A 113 -14.84 0.13 14.61
CA PHE A 113 -14.98 1.39 13.87
C PHE A 113 -15.09 1.16 12.37
N CYS A 114 -14.24 0.28 11.82
CA CYS A 114 -14.28 -0.05 10.40
C CYS A 114 -15.63 -0.66 9.99
N GLU A 115 -16.13 -1.61 10.75
CA GLU A 115 -17.38 -2.33 10.50
C GLU A 115 -18.61 -1.43 10.64
N GLU A 116 -18.70 -0.64 11.73
CA GLU A 116 -19.77 0.34 11.94
C GLU A 116 -19.82 1.39 10.82
N GLU A 117 -18.67 1.89 10.39
CA GLU A 117 -18.60 2.86 9.29
C GLU A 117 -18.96 2.24 7.93
N ALA A 118 -18.61 0.98 7.70
CA ALA A 118 -19.01 0.25 6.48
C ALA A 118 -20.53 0.03 6.46
N GLU A 119 -21.10 -0.47 7.55
CA GLU A 119 -22.54 -0.68 7.69
C GLU A 119 -23.33 0.60 7.47
N SER A 120 -22.87 1.72 8.02
CA SER A 120 -23.49 3.04 7.84
C SER A 120 -23.52 3.53 6.37
N LEU A 121 -22.71 2.94 5.52
CA LEU A 121 -22.62 3.18 4.07
C LEU A 121 -23.30 2.07 3.25
N GLY A 122 -23.98 1.12 3.90
CA GLY A 122 -24.62 -0.03 3.24
C GLY A 122 -23.62 -1.05 2.68
N LEU A 123 -22.45 -1.15 3.31
CA LEU A 123 -21.43 -2.15 3.02
C LEU A 123 -21.38 -3.19 4.14
N GLU A 124 -20.90 -4.39 3.81
CA GLU A 124 -20.80 -5.50 4.74
C GLU A 124 -19.34 -5.95 4.89
N SER A 125 -18.92 -6.25 6.11
CA SER A 125 -17.66 -6.91 6.39
C SER A 125 -17.78 -8.40 6.08
N THR A 126 -16.91 -8.92 5.19
CA THR A 126 -16.84 -10.37 4.97
C THR A 126 -15.86 -11.05 5.93
N GLY A 127 -15.07 -10.26 6.67
CA GLY A 127 -14.16 -10.71 7.73
C GLY A 127 -12.76 -10.14 7.61
N TRP A 128 -11.90 -10.62 8.51
CA TRP A 128 -10.52 -10.17 8.68
C TRP A 128 -9.54 -11.33 8.50
N ARG A 129 -8.39 -11.01 7.91
CA ARG A 129 -7.27 -11.93 7.77
C ARG A 129 -6.00 -11.29 8.28
N VAL A 130 -5.35 -11.90 9.25
CA VAL A 130 -4.00 -11.49 9.65
C VAL A 130 -3.05 -11.78 8.48
N VAL A 131 -2.33 -10.76 8.01
CA VAL A 131 -1.36 -10.91 6.93
C VAL A 131 -0.13 -11.64 7.46
N PRO A 132 0.33 -12.73 6.84
CA PRO A 132 1.51 -13.45 7.30
C PRO A 132 2.77 -12.63 7.03
N VAL A 133 3.43 -12.22 8.10
CA VAL A 133 4.68 -11.43 8.07
C VAL A 133 5.79 -12.14 8.82
N GLU A 134 7.05 -11.83 8.46
CA GLU A 134 8.26 -12.33 9.12
C GLU A 134 9.00 -11.19 9.84
N PRO A 135 8.71 -10.93 11.12
CA PRO A 135 9.30 -9.80 11.85
C PRO A 135 10.80 -9.93 12.07
N SER A 136 11.37 -11.15 12.00
CA SER A 136 12.81 -11.38 12.21
C SER A 136 13.70 -10.72 11.16
N VAL A 137 13.14 -10.40 9.98
CA VAL A 137 13.87 -9.73 8.89
C VAL A 137 13.92 -8.21 9.03
N LEU A 138 13.19 -7.64 10.01
CA LEU A 138 13.16 -6.20 10.27
C LEU A 138 14.33 -5.78 11.15
N GLY A 139 14.89 -4.61 10.88
CA GLY A 139 15.81 -3.94 11.79
C GLY A 139 15.15 -3.61 13.14
N PRO A 140 15.92 -3.36 14.19
CA PRO A 140 15.41 -3.15 15.55
C PRO A 140 14.38 -2.03 15.67
N LEU A 141 14.60 -0.88 15.00
CA LEU A 141 13.67 0.24 15.05
C LEU A 141 12.34 -0.10 14.37
N ALA A 142 12.39 -0.66 13.14
CA ALA A 142 11.20 -1.06 12.42
C ALA A 142 10.41 -2.16 13.14
N ARG A 143 11.10 -3.10 13.79
CA ARG A 143 10.48 -4.17 14.58
C ARG A 143 9.77 -3.63 15.82
N GLY A 144 10.39 -2.66 16.53
CA GLY A 144 9.83 -2.04 17.73
C GLY A 144 8.55 -1.24 17.48
N THR A 145 8.32 -0.80 16.26
CA THR A 145 7.15 -0.01 15.85
C THR A 145 6.24 -0.73 14.84
N ALA A 146 6.49 -2.04 14.60
CA ALA A 146 5.72 -2.80 13.63
C ALA A 146 4.26 -2.94 14.08
N PRO A 147 3.28 -2.53 13.25
CA PRO A 147 1.85 -2.70 13.53
C PRO A 147 1.43 -4.16 13.34
N VAL A 148 0.24 -4.48 13.81
CA VAL A 148 -0.47 -5.69 13.34
C VAL A 148 -1.06 -5.38 11.98
N ILE A 149 -0.75 -6.21 10.99
CA ILE A 149 -1.19 -5.99 9.60
C ILE A 149 -2.31 -6.97 9.28
N GLU A 150 -3.45 -6.44 8.85
CA GLU A 150 -4.62 -7.25 8.50
C GLU A 150 -5.21 -6.83 7.17
N GLN A 151 -5.77 -7.80 6.48
CA GLN A 151 -6.65 -7.59 5.33
C GLN A 151 -8.09 -7.65 5.78
N TRP A 152 -8.90 -6.75 5.21
CA TRP A 152 -10.32 -6.63 5.48
C TRP A 152 -11.12 -6.81 4.20
N GLY A 153 -11.97 -7.82 4.16
CA GLY A 153 -12.87 -8.07 3.05
C GLY A 153 -14.16 -7.28 3.21
N ILE A 154 -14.61 -6.67 2.13
CA ILE A 154 -15.82 -5.86 2.07
C ILE A 154 -16.67 -6.33 0.91
N SER A 155 -17.98 -6.45 1.15
CA SER A 155 -18.98 -6.76 0.13
C SER A 155 -20.08 -5.70 0.07
N GLY A 156 -20.97 -5.84 -0.92
CA GLY A 156 -22.08 -4.92 -1.14
C GLY A 156 -21.71 -3.68 -1.94
N GLY A 157 -22.62 -2.72 -1.96
CA GLY A 157 -22.46 -1.44 -2.63
C GLY A 157 -22.61 -1.49 -4.17
N PRO A 158 -22.42 -0.34 -4.84
CA PRO A 158 -22.47 -0.25 -6.29
C PRO A 158 -21.24 -0.90 -6.95
N GLN A 159 -21.21 -0.99 -8.27
CA GLN A 159 -20.06 -1.49 -9.01
C GLN A 159 -19.19 -0.37 -9.61
N GLY A 160 -17.97 -0.71 -10.00
CA GLY A 160 -17.08 0.16 -10.77
C GLY A 160 -16.61 1.40 -9.98
N ASP A 161 -16.57 2.55 -10.63
CA ASP A 161 -16.06 3.80 -10.07
C ASP A 161 -16.88 4.30 -8.88
N ALA A 162 -18.18 4.03 -8.88
CA ALA A 162 -19.05 4.38 -7.77
C ALA A 162 -18.69 3.60 -6.49
N PHE A 163 -18.26 2.37 -6.63
CA PHE A 163 -17.76 1.58 -5.50
C PHE A 163 -16.41 2.10 -4.99
N GLU A 164 -15.48 2.42 -5.87
CA GLU A 164 -14.21 3.06 -5.48
C GLU A 164 -14.44 4.38 -4.70
N ALA A 165 -15.36 5.22 -5.18
CA ALA A 165 -15.73 6.46 -4.49
C ALA A 165 -16.32 6.18 -3.09
N LEU A 166 -17.11 5.11 -2.96
CA LEU A 166 -17.70 4.71 -1.67
C LEU A 166 -16.62 4.19 -0.71
N LEU A 167 -15.69 3.36 -1.19
CA LEU A 167 -14.54 2.87 -0.41
C LEU A 167 -13.61 4.03 0.01
N PHE A 168 -13.42 5.04 -0.86
CA PHE A 168 -12.70 6.25 -0.49
C PHE A 168 -13.39 7.02 0.64
N ARG A 169 -14.73 7.17 0.58
CA ARG A 169 -15.51 7.78 1.66
C ARG A 169 -15.38 7.00 2.95
N LEU A 170 -15.49 5.67 2.90
CA LEU A 170 -15.31 4.79 4.04
C LEU A 170 -13.94 5.00 4.69
N ARG A 171 -12.86 4.98 3.90
CA ARG A 171 -11.50 5.28 4.38
C ARG A 171 -11.42 6.60 5.15
N ARG A 172 -12.05 7.66 4.62
CA ARG A 172 -12.07 8.99 5.26
C ARG A 172 -12.84 8.99 6.58
N ARG A 173 -13.96 8.27 6.64
CA ARG A 173 -14.77 8.14 7.83
C ARG A 173 -14.07 7.37 8.94
N ILE A 174 -13.44 6.25 8.61
CA ILE A 174 -12.61 5.47 9.55
C ILE A 174 -11.54 6.37 10.20
N GLY A 175 -10.80 7.13 9.40
CA GLY A 175 -9.77 8.03 9.92
C GLY A 175 -10.34 9.17 10.77
N ALA A 176 -11.53 9.69 10.45
CA ALA A 176 -12.23 10.70 11.26
C ALA A 176 -12.71 10.11 12.60
N ARG A 177 -13.28 8.90 12.56
CA ARG A 177 -13.74 8.18 13.73
C ARG A 177 -12.63 7.87 14.72
N ALA A 178 -11.50 7.35 14.22
CA ALA A 178 -10.33 7.09 15.05
C ALA A 178 -9.79 8.37 15.70
N ARG A 179 -9.78 9.49 14.96
CA ARG A 179 -9.34 10.78 15.51
C ARG A 179 -10.28 11.32 16.57
N GLU A 180 -11.58 11.14 16.41
CA GLU A 180 -12.58 11.51 17.39
C GLU A 180 -12.43 10.70 18.68
N ALA A 181 -12.23 9.37 18.56
CA ALA A 181 -12.14 8.47 19.69
C ALA A 181 -10.81 8.56 20.45
N TRP A 182 -9.68 8.66 19.72
CA TRP A 182 -8.32 8.54 20.28
C TRP A 182 -7.48 9.82 20.21
N GLY A 183 -8.05 10.89 19.67
CA GLY A 183 -7.32 12.14 19.42
C GLY A 183 -6.34 12.01 18.24
N PHE A 184 -5.61 13.09 17.96
CA PHE A 184 -4.71 13.15 16.81
C PHE A 184 -3.55 12.16 16.90
N GLU A 185 -2.88 12.07 18.06
CA GLU A 185 -1.73 11.17 18.24
C GLU A 185 -2.15 9.70 18.25
N GLY A 186 -3.17 9.31 19.02
CA GLY A 186 -3.63 7.92 19.07
C GLY A 186 -4.18 7.41 17.74
N SER A 187 -4.80 8.29 16.94
CA SER A 187 -5.33 7.91 15.63
C SER A 187 -4.27 7.53 14.59
N ARG A 188 -3.00 7.83 14.85
CA ARG A 188 -1.88 7.42 13.99
C ARG A 188 -1.61 5.92 14.02
N ASP A 189 -2.04 5.24 15.09
CA ASP A 189 -1.87 3.80 15.25
C ASP A 189 -2.83 2.99 14.38
N LEU A 190 -3.88 3.64 13.82
CA LEU A 190 -4.76 3.06 12.82
C LEU A 190 -4.46 3.66 11.45
N TYR A 191 -3.83 2.89 10.58
CA TYR A 191 -3.47 3.36 9.25
C TYR A 191 -4.06 2.47 8.16
N VAL A 192 -4.87 3.06 7.27
CA VAL A 192 -5.42 2.40 6.09
C VAL A 192 -4.41 2.53 4.95
N ALA A 193 -3.61 1.49 4.70
CA ALA A 193 -2.61 1.48 3.63
C ALA A 193 -3.26 1.52 2.25
N SER A 194 -4.31 0.71 2.05
CA SER A 194 -5.20 0.75 0.88
C SER A 194 -6.60 0.30 1.24
N LEU A 195 -7.60 0.79 0.51
CA LEU A 195 -8.99 0.34 0.56
C LEU A 195 -9.58 0.54 -0.84
N SER A 196 -9.73 -0.53 -1.60
CA SER A 196 -10.07 -0.49 -3.03
C SER A 196 -10.70 -1.80 -3.48
N SER A 197 -11.45 -1.77 -4.57
CA SER A 197 -11.92 -2.96 -5.29
C SER A 197 -10.93 -3.45 -6.35
N ARG A 198 -9.87 -2.67 -6.63
CA ARG A 198 -8.95 -2.88 -7.76
C ARG A 198 -7.53 -3.18 -7.34
N THR A 199 -7.05 -2.50 -6.28
CA THR A 199 -5.64 -2.51 -5.93
C THR A 199 -5.41 -2.77 -4.45
N VAL A 200 -4.26 -3.36 -4.13
CA VAL A 200 -3.77 -3.56 -2.77
C VAL A 200 -2.34 -3.05 -2.65
N VAL A 201 -2.01 -2.50 -1.47
CA VAL A 201 -0.67 -1.97 -1.18
C VAL A 201 0.00 -2.77 -0.08
N TYR A 202 1.13 -3.38 -0.38
CA TYR A 202 2.07 -3.96 0.57
C TYR A 202 3.22 -2.99 0.78
N LYS A 203 3.41 -2.47 1.98
CA LYS A 203 4.48 -1.51 2.29
C LYS A 203 4.91 -1.57 3.75
N GLY A 204 6.08 -1.01 4.04
CA GLY A 204 6.58 -0.91 5.41
C GLY A 204 7.85 -0.04 5.49
N MET A 205 8.27 0.25 6.72
CA MET A 205 9.55 0.90 7.02
C MET A 205 10.68 -0.14 6.87
N VAL A 206 10.86 -0.61 5.65
CA VAL A 206 11.79 -1.68 5.29
C VAL A 206 12.68 -1.26 4.13
N ARG A 207 13.83 -1.90 4.00
CA ARG A 207 14.68 -1.81 2.81
C ARG A 207 13.98 -2.52 1.64
N SER A 208 14.28 -2.11 0.41
CA SER A 208 13.64 -2.64 -0.80
C SER A 208 13.73 -4.17 -0.90
N GLU A 209 14.89 -4.74 -0.60
CA GLU A 209 15.16 -6.18 -0.65
C GLU A 209 14.47 -6.98 0.46
N VAL A 210 14.05 -6.31 1.55
CA VAL A 210 13.40 -6.93 2.71
C VAL A 210 11.89 -7.09 2.48
N LEU A 211 11.25 -6.25 1.65
CA LEU A 211 9.80 -6.22 1.49
C LEU A 211 9.20 -7.60 1.18
N ALA A 212 9.75 -8.31 0.21
CA ALA A 212 9.27 -9.65 -0.17
C ALA A 212 9.61 -10.72 0.88
N ARG A 213 10.64 -10.50 1.70
CA ARG A 213 10.98 -11.41 2.80
C ARG A 213 10.05 -11.18 4.00
N PHE A 214 9.65 -9.94 4.21
CA PHE A 214 8.74 -9.55 5.28
C PHE A 214 7.31 -10.06 5.03
N TYR A 215 6.77 -9.88 3.83
CA TYR A 215 5.43 -10.35 3.46
C TYR A 215 5.48 -11.72 2.81
N ALA A 216 5.04 -12.76 3.50
CA ALA A 216 5.04 -14.12 2.97
C ALA A 216 4.17 -14.26 1.70
N ASP A 217 3.06 -13.51 1.62
CA ASP A 217 2.16 -13.48 0.46
C ASP A 217 2.91 -13.16 -0.84
N LEU A 218 3.86 -12.21 -0.82
CA LEU A 218 4.59 -11.78 -2.02
C LEU A 218 5.54 -12.83 -2.60
N ARG A 219 5.78 -13.91 -1.86
CA ARG A 219 6.62 -15.05 -2.29
C ARG A 219 5.81 -16.24 -2.79
N ASP A 220 4.50 -16.25 -2.57
CA ASP A 220 3.64 -17.35 -3.01
C ASP A 220 3.44 -17.28 -4.53
N THR A 221 3.77 -18.35 -5.24
CA THR A 221 3.68 -18.40 -6.71
C THR A 221 2.27 -18.27 -7.25
N ARG A 222 1.25 -18.49 -6.40
CA ARG A 222 -0.17 -18.30 -6.74
C ARG A 222 -0.61 -16.84 -6.65
N PHE A 223 0.25 -15.96 -6.08
CA PHE A 223 0.00 -14.52 -6.05
C PHE A 223 0.30 -13.93 -7.45
N GLU A 224 -0.71 -13.89 -8.30
CA GLU A 224 -0.62 -13.45 -9.67
C GLU A 224 -1.27 -12.08 -9.87
N VAL A 225 -0.58 -11.19 -10.59
CA VAL A 225 -1.04 -9.84 -10.89
C VAL A 225 -0.71 -9.46 -12.33
N CYS A 226 -1.54 -8.60 -12.94
CA CYS A 226 -1.30 -8.11 -14.30
C CYS A 226 -0.48 -6.80 -14.32
N PHE A 227 -0.36 -6.10 -13.19
CA PHE A 227 0.49 -4.93 -13.05
C PHE A 227 0.97 -4.76 -11.60
N ALA A 228 2.07 -4.04 -11.43
CA ALA A 228 2.57 -3.58 -10.14
C ALA A 228 3.26 -2.21 -10.29
N VAL A 229 3.01 -1.33 -9.34
CA VAL A 229 3.71 -0.06 -9.13
C VAL A 229 4.51 -0.19 -7.87
N TYR A 230 5.80 0.13 -7.90
CA TYR A 230 6.67 0.00 -6.74
C TYR A 230 7.38 1.32 -6.45
N HIS A 231 7.66 1.55 -5.18
CA HIS A 231 8.31 2.76 -4.74
C HIS A 231 9.35 2.47 -3.66
N ARG A 232 10.42 3.26 -3.68
CA ARG A 232 11.44 3.35 -2.64
C ARG A 232 11.30 4.69 -1.94
N ARG A 233 11.26 4.66 -0.60
CA ARG A 233 10.94 5.71 0.37
C ARG A 233 9.43 5.99 0.50
N PHE A 234 9.03 6.35 1.72
CA PHE A 234 7.71 6.94 1.92
C PHE A 234 7.71 8.35 1.35
N SER A 235 6.69 8.69 0.55
CA SER A 235 6.41 10.09 0.29
C SER A 235 5.88 10.69 1.59
N THR A 236 6.62 11.60 2.15
CA THR A 236 6.19 12.47 3.25
C THR A 236 5.17 13.48 2.75
#